data_48b60e3e1d954aaf6c7fe66d60a39da6
#
_entry.id   48b60e3e1d954aaf6c7fe66d60a39da6
#
_cell.length_a   1.000
_cell.length_b   1.000
_cell.length_c   1.000
_cell.angle_alpha   90.00
_cell.angle_beta   90.00
_cell.angle_gamma   90.00
#
_symmetry.space_group_name_H-M   'P 1'
#
loop_
_entity.id
_entity.type
_entity.pdbx_description
1 polymer ?
#
loop_
_entity_poly.entity_id
_entity_poly.type
_entity_poly.pdbx_seq_one_letter_code
_entity_poly.pdbx_strand_id
1 'polypeptide(L)'
;LPYEQRATIFRKAAAIIERETEGMTQWIVRETGCIPPKAGVELHMAVGILHEAAGMITQPSGLVLPSDGGRISLARRVPHGVVGVISPFNFPLILSIRAVAPALAAGNTVVLKPDPHTPITGGYLIARVFEEAGLPKDCLQVLPGGADVGQAMCADPNIAMISFTGSTAAGRSVGEQAGRTLKKVTLELGGKNRLIILDDADVDLAASCAAWGAYLHQGQICMTTGVILVHERIAAKVTDLLAGKAAHLPVGDPATQQVALGPLISERQRERVHGIVQDSIKQGARLAAGGTFEGNFYKPTVLTQVAPGMRCFDEEVFGPVASVVEFKDED
;
A
#
# COMPACT_ATOMS: atom_id res chain seq x y z
N LEU A 1 -1.87 31.12 -3.20
CA LEU A 1 -0.88 31.19 -4.28
C LEU A 1 -1.56 31.14 -5.65
N PRO A 2 -1.05 31.88 -6.68
CA PRO A 2 -1.43 31.71 -8.07
C PRO A 2 -1.21 30.25 -8.54
N TYR A 3 -2.03 29.81 -9.51
CA TYR A 3 -1.99 28.42 -9.98
C TYR A 3 -0.61 27.99 -10.53
N GLU A 4 0.09 28.88 -11.25
CA GLU A 4 1.43 28.63 -11.79
C GLU A 4 2.47 28.37 -10.67
N GLN A 5 2.42 29.17 -9.61
CA GLN A 5 3.31 28.99 -8.46
C GLN A 5 3.02 27.66 -7.75
N ARG A 6 1.74 27.31 -7.59
CA ARG A 6 1.37 26.01 -7.00
C ARG A 6 1.88 24.85 -7.86
N ALA A 7 1.65 24.88 -9.18
CA ALA A 7 2.15 23.85 -10.10
C ALA A 7 3.68 23.72 -10.06
N THR A 8 4.38 24.84 -9.94
CA THR A 8 5.85 24.88 -9.85
C THR A 8 6.37 24.16 -8.60
N ILE A 9 5.66 24.26 -7.46
CA ILE A 9 6.04 23.56 -6.22
C ILE A 9 6.05 22.04 -6.45
N PHE A 10 5.02 21.46 -7.08
CA PHE A 10 4.97 20.02 -7.34
C PHE A 10 6.05 19.56 -8.31
N ARG A 11 6.32 20.33 -9.37
CA ARG A 11 7.41 20.00 -10.31
C ARG A 11 8.78 20.07 -9.64
N LYS A 12 9.01 21.04 -8.76
CA LYS A 12 10.24 21.11 -7.94
C LYS A 12 10.32 19.92 -6.98
N ALA A 13 9.22 19.56 -6.33
CA ALA A 13 9.18 18.41 -5.44
C ALA A 13 9.54 17.11 -6.18
N ALA A 14 9.04 16.92 -7.41
CA ALA A 14 9.41 15.80 -8.26
C ALA A 14 10.92 15.79 -8.56
N ALA A 15 11.48 16.92 -9.01
CA ALA A 15 12.91 17.04 -9.31
C ALA A 15 13.81 16.82 -8.07
N ILE A 16 13.34 17.20 -6.86
CA ILE A 16 14.06 16.93 -5.61
C ILE A 16 14.10 15.41 -5.32
N ILE A 17 12.97 14.69 -5.49
CA ILE A 17 12.95 13.23 -5.33
C ILE A 17 13.90 12.55 -6.33
N GLU A 18 13.89 12.97 -7.59
CA GLU A 18 14.81 12.43 -8.60
C GLU A 18 16.28 12.67 -8.24
N ARG A 19 16.63 13.87 -7.76
CA ARG A 19 17.97 14.21 -7.32
C ARG A 19 18.43 13.41 -6.11
N GLU A 20 17.53 13.16 -5.15
CA GLU A 20 17.81 12.52 -3.86
C GLU A 20 17.53 11.00 -3.87
N THR A 21 17.32 10.40 -5.05
CA THR A 21 16.88 9.01 -5.23
C THR A 21 17.72 8.03 -4.42
N GLU A 22 19.04 8.16 -4.43
CA GLU A 22 19.95 7.23 -3.71
C GLU A 22 19.73 7.28 -2.20
N GLY A 23 19.73 8.47 -1.61
CA GLY A 23 19.53 8.64 -0.16
C GLY A 23 18.13 8.22 0.29
N MET A 24 17.10 8.52 -0.51
CA MET A 24 15.74 8.09 -0.22
C MET A 24 15.57 6.57 -0.35
N THR A 25 16.21 5.94 -1.35
CA THR A 25 16.23 4.48 -1.48
C THR A 25 16.77 3.81 -0.22
N GLN A 26 17.89 4.30 0.31
CA GLN A 26 18.50 3.76 1.53
C GLN A 26 17.54 3.85 2.73
N TRP A 27 16.82 4.97 2.88
CA TRP A 27 15.84 5.13 3.96
C TRP A 27 14.64 4.20 3.80
N ILE A 28 14.09 4.06 2.57
CA ILE A 28 12.98 3.15 2.30
C ILE A 28 13.39 1.71 2.63
N VAL A 29 14.58 1.28 2.21
CA VAL A 29 15.11 -0.06 2.51
C VAL A 29 15.23 -0.29 4.02
N ARG A 30 15.81 0.68 4.76
CA ARG A 30 16.01 0.59 6.21
C ARG A 30 14.72 0.52 7.01
N GLU A 31 13.72 1.33 6.66
CA GLU A 31 12.44 1.38 7.40
C GLU A 31 11.50 0.23 7.04
N THR A 32 11.48 -0.20 5.78
CA THR A 32 10.49 -1.19 5.30
C THR A 32 11.05 -2.60 5.16
N GLY A 33 12.37 -2.76 5.21
CA GLY A 33 13.02 -4.03 4.92
C GLY A 33 12.88 -4.47 3.45
N CYS A 34 12.53 -3.59 2.53
CA CYS A 34 12.35 -3.94 1.12
C CYS A 34 13.68 -4.01 0.37
N ILE A 35 13.69 -4.71 -0.76
CA ILE A 35 14.81 -4.70 -1.70
C ILE A 35 14.91 -3.34 -2.43
N PRO A 36 16.13 -2.89 -2.81
CA PRO A 36 16.33 -1.61 -3.50
C PRO A 36 15.46 -1.40 -4.76
N PRO A 37 15.23 -2.41 -5.63
CA PRO A 37 14.33 -2.24 -6.78
C PRO A 37 12.91 -1.81 -6.41
N LYS A 38 12.36 -2.33 -5.29
CA LYS A 38 11.03 -1.90 -4.79
C LYS A 38 11.04 -0.43 -4.38
N ALA A 39 12.09 0.02 -3.70
CA ALA A 39 12.24 1.43 -3.33
C ALA A 39 12.33 2.32 -4.58
N GLY A 40 13.04 1.89 -5.62
CA GLY A 40 13.12 2.60 -6.91
C GLY A 40 11.76 2.75 -7.60
N VAL A 41 10.94 1.69 -7.60
CA VAL A 41 9.55 1.75 -8.13
C VAL A 41 8.73 2.75 -7.33
N GLU A 42 8.84 2.78 -6.02
CA GLU A 42 8.10 3.68 -5.14
C GLU A 42 8.45 5.15 -5.42
N LEU A 43 9.74 5.46 -5.57
CA LEU A 43 10.22 6.79 -5.92
C LEU A 43 9.73 7.23 -7.32
N HIS A 44 9.83 6.35 -8.31
CA HIS A 44 9.35 6.61 -9.67
C HIS A 44 7.85 6.94 -9.69
N MET A 45 7.03 6.16 -8.99
CA MET A 45 5.59 6.40 -8.89
C MET A 45 5.29 7.71 -8.15
N ALA A 46 6.05 8.06 -7.10
CA ALA A 46 5.88 9.30 -6.36
C ALA A 46 6.14 10.52 -7.26
N VAL A 47 7.17 10.50 -8.09
CA VAL A 47 7.46 11.52 -9.11
C VAL A 47 6.29 11.67 -10.09
N GLY A 48 5.76 10.55 -10.60
CA GLY A 48 4.59 10.56 -11.48
C GLY A 48 3.37 11.26 -10.85
N ILE A 49 3.05 10.93 -9.59
CA ILE A 49 1.93 11.56 -8.87
C ILE A 49 2.15 13.06 -8.66
N LEU A 50 3.37 13.50 -8.41
CA LEU A 50 3.67 14.93 -8.27
C LEU A 50 3.45 15.68 -9.60
N HIS A 51 3.80 15.08 -10.72
CA HIS A 51 3.50 15.65 -12.04
C HIS A 51 2.01 15.71 -12.32
N GLU A 52 1.26 14.65 -12.02
CA GLU A 52 -0.20 14.64 -12.12
C GLU A 52 -0.84 15.72 -11.23
N ALA A 53 -0.38 15.85 -9.97
CA ALA A 53 -0.86 16.89 -9.07
C ALA A 53 -0.60 18.30 -9.60
N ALA A 54 0.55 18.54 -10.26
CA ALA A 54 0.82 19.80 -10.93
C ALA A 54 -0.17 20.08 -12.09
N GLY A 55 -0.56 19.04 -12.86
CA GLY A 55 -1.54 19.12 -13.92
C GLY A 55 -2.98 19.36 -13.43
N MET A 56 -3.33 18.83 -12.26
CA MET A 56 -4.67 19.01 -11.67
C MET A 56 -5.02 20.47 -11.41
N ILE A 57 -4.04 21.33 -11.15
CA ILE A 57 -4.25 22.72 -10.73
C ILE A 57 -4.91 23.56 -11.83
N THR A 58 -4.68 23.21 -13.09
CA THR A 58 -5.21 23.93 -14.27
C THR A 58 -6.51 23.31 -14.81
N GLN A 59 -7.01 22.25 -14.19
CA GLN A 59 -8.28 21.63 -14.62
C GLN A 59 -9.47 22.52 -14.27
N PRO A 60 -10.58 22.45 -15.05
CA PRO A 60 -11.79 23.23 -14.77
C PRO A 60 -12.30 23.00 -13.35
N SER A 61 -12.49 24.08 -12.60
CA SER A 61 -12.94 24.03 -11.20
C SER A 61 -14.46 23.96 -11.02
N GLY A 62 -15.21 23.85 -12.12
CA GLY A 62 -16.67 23.82 -12.04
C GLY A 62 -17.36 23.81 -13.38
N LEU A 63 -18.68 24.00 -13.35
CA LEU A 63 -19.57 24.00 -14.48
C LEU A 63 -20.44 25.26 -14.46
N VAL A 64 -20.76 25.79 -15.65
CA VAL A 64 -21.85 26.75 -15.84
C VAL A 64 -23.10 25.93 -16.10
N LEU A 65 -24.13 26.13 -15.29
CA LEU A 65 -25.40 25.39 -15.35
C LEU A 65 -26.47 26.23 -16.05
N PRO A 66 -27.45 25.59 -16.69
CA PRO A 66 -28.65 26.29 -17.18
C PRO A 66 -29.32 27.05 -16.05
N SER A 67 -29.79 28.26 -16.35
CA SER A 67 -30.55 29.10 -15.40
C SER A 67 -31.49 30.02 -16.12
N ASP A 68 -32.62 30.33 -15.48
CA ASP A 68 -33.65 31.20 -16.00
C ASP A 68 -33.57 32.64 -15.45
N GLY A 69 -34.23 33.57 -16.11
CA GLY A 69 -34.48 34.91 -15.60
C GLY A 69 -33.21 35.81 -15.46
N GLY A 70 -32.25 35.69 -16.37
CA GLY A 70 -31.04 36.53 -16.38
C GLY A 70 -30.05 36.26 -15.24
N ARG A 71 -30.11 35.08 -14.63
CA ARG A 71 -29.20 34.61 -13.56
C ARG A 71 -28.04 33.80 -14.17
N ILE A 72 -26.92 33.74 -13.47
CA ILE A 72 -25.83 32.81 -13.76
C ILE A 72 -25.80 31.76 -12.63
N SER A 73 -25.90 30.48 -13.00
CA SER A 73 -25.75 29.35 -12.08
C SER A 73 -24.39 28.67 -12.31
N LEU A 74 -23.61 28.57 -11.24
CA LEU A 74 -22.28 27.96 -11.26
C LEU A 74 -22.21 26.84 -10.23
N ALA A 75 -21.77 25.64 -10.66
CA ALA A 75 -21.30 24.61 -9.74
C ALA A 75 -19.78 24.73 -9.63
N ARG A 76 -19.25 25.01 -8.44
CA ARG A 76 -17.81 25.16 -8.21
C ARG A 76 -17.30 24.12 -7.23
N ARG A 77 -16.14 23.53 -7.56
CA ARG A 77 -15.37 22.72 -6.62
C ARG A 77 -14.56 23.64 -5.71
N VAL A 78 -14.63 23.42 -4.42
CA VAL A 78 -13.90 24.18 -3.40
C VAL A 78 -13.12 23.22 -2.51
N PRO A 79 -11.99 23.63 -1.91
CA PRO A 79 -11.26 22.83 -0.94
C PRO A 79 -12.14 22.44 0.25
N HIS A 80 -11.90 21.28 0.83
CA HIS A 80 -12.53 20.85 2.09
C HIS A 80 -11.99 21.61 3.30
N GLY A 81 -10.74 22.09 3.25
CA GLY A 81 -10.01 22.71 4.33
C GLY A 81 -8.83 21.86 4.79
N VAL A 82 -8.87 21.31 5.99
CA VAL A 82 -7.81 20.43 6.49
C VAL A 82 -8.13 18.98 6.16
N VAL A 83 -7.19 18.30 5.51
CA VAL A 83 -7.27 16.87 5.19
C VAL A 83 -6.29 16.10 6.09
N GLY A 84 -6.80 15.18 6.88
CA GLY A 84 -6.00 14.22 7.63
C GLY A 84 -5.62 13.03 6.75
N VAL A 85 -4.33 12.78 6.59
CA VAL A 85 -3.80 11.61 5.85
C VAL A 85 -3.18 10.63 6.85
N ILE A 86 -3.67 9.40 6.86
CA ILE A 86 -3.14 8.31 7.69
C ILE A 86 -2.62 7.25 6.76
N SER A 87 -1.30 7.08 6.70
CA SER A 87 -0.63 6.21 5.74
C SER A 87 0.02 4.98 6.38
N PRO A 88 0.15 3.88 5.60
CA PRO A 88 0.69 2.61 6.06
C PRO A 88 2.21 2.52 5.90
N PHE A 89 2.78 1.42 6.40
CA PHE A 89 4.22 1.17 6.39
C PHE A 89 4.78 0.57 5.09
N ASN A 90 3.96 -0.14 4.31
CA ASN A 90 4.48 -1.03 3.25
C ASN A 90 5.02 -0.30 2.00
N PHE A 91 4.39 0.78 1.61
CA PHE A 91 4.84 1.70 0.56
C PHE A 91 4.74 3.14 1.10
N PRO A 92 5.57 3.49 2.11
CA PRO A 92 5.33 4.68 2.92
C PRO A 92 5.39 5.99 2.12
N LEU A 93 6.34 6.14 1.21
CA LEU A 93 6.50 7.36 0.42
C LEU A 93 5.34 7.54 -0.55
N ILE A 94 5.09 6.54 -1.42
CA ILE A 94 4.08 6.67 -2.48
C ILE A 94 2.66 6.73 -1.91
N LEU A 95 2.33 5.92 -0.88
CA LEU A 95 0.98 5.89 -0.31
C LEU A 95 0.66 7.15 0.50
N SER A 96 1.69 7.84 1.03
CA SER A 96 1.52 9.18 1.59
C SER A 96 1.37 10.24 0.50
N ILE A 97 2.28 10.28 -0.49
CA ILE A 97 2.28 11.31 -1.55
C ILE A 97 0.99 11.25 -2.37
N ARG A 98 0.45 10.06 -2.68
CA ARG A 98 -0.77 9.92 -3.48
C ARG A 98 -2.00 10.56 -2.82
N ALA A 99 -1.98 10.75 -1.50
CA ALA A 99 -3.04 11.46 -0.78
C ALA A 99 -2.66 12.93 -0.53
N VAL A 100 -1.42 13.21 -0.14
CA VAL A 100 -0.90 14.55 0.18
C VAL A 100 -0.89 15.46 -1.05
N ALA A 101 -0.31 15.00 -2.17
CA ALA A 101 -0.12 15.85 -3.34
C ALA A 101 -1.44 16.32 -3.95
N PRO A 102 -2.44 15.47 -4.27
CA PRO A 102 -3.71 15.95 -4.80
C PRO A 102 -4.51 16.79 -3.80
N ALA A 103 -4.43 16.52 -2.48
CA ALA A 103 -5.06 17.35 -1.48
C ALA A 103 -4.52 18.78 -1.50
N LEU A 104 -3.19 18.95 -1.50
CA LEU A 104 -2.52 20.24 -1.61
C LEU A 104 -2.81 20.92 -2.96
N ALA A 105 -2.78 20.18 -4.06
CA ALA A 105 -3.06 20.70 -5.40
C ALA A 105 -4.49 21.24 -5.50
N ALA A 106 -5.45 20.58 -4.88
CA ALA A 106 -6.84 21.03 -4.80
C ALA A 106 -7.06 22.22 -3.84
N GLY A 107 -6.00 22.71 -3.16
CA GLY A 107 -6.05 23.88 -2.30
C GLY A 107 -6.37 23.60 -0.82
N ASN A 108 -6.30 22.33 -0.39
CA ASN A 108 -6.40 21.98 1.02
C ASN A 108 -5.08 22.13 1.74
N THR A 109 -5.11 22.11 3.06
CA THR A 109 -3.95 21.84 3.92
C THR A 109 -3.98 20.41 4.41
N VAL A 110 -2.83 19.86 4.79
CA VAL A 110 -2.70 18.45 5.13
C VAL A 110 -2.03 18.25 6.49
N VAL A 111 -2.62 17.39 7.30
CA VAL A 111 -1.98 16.79 8.47
C VAL A 111 -1.69 15.33 8.13
N LEU A 112 -0.41 14.99 8.01
CA LEU A 112 0.05 13.65 7.61
C LEU A 112 0.52 12.88 8.84
N LYS A 113 -0.11 11.75 9.10
CA LYS A 113 0.31 10.76 10.10
C LYS A 113 0.91 9.54 9.39
N PRO A 114 2.25 9.41 9.34
CA PRO A 114 2.90 8.21 8.85
C PRO A 114 2.70 7.03 9.83
N ASP A 115 2.95 5.81 9.33
CA ASP A 115 3.05 4.65 10.21
C ASP A 115 4.25 4.79 11.17
N PRO A 116 4.13 4.35 12.44
CA PRO A 116 5.23 4.44 13.41
C PRO A 116 6.51 3.71 13.00
N HIS A 117 6.44 2.70 12.12
CA HIS A 117 7.62 1.98 11.63
C HIS A 117 8.34 2.71 10.48
N THR A 118 7.66 3.65 9.82
CA THR A 118 8.19 4.35 8.64
C THR A 118 8.00 5.87 8.72
N PRO A 119 8.34 6.52 9.86
CA PRO A 119 8.09 7.95 10.04
C PRO A 119 8.95 8.83 9.15
N ILE A 120 10.15 8.37 8.79
CA ILE A 120 11.05 9.14 7.92
C ILE A 120 10.52 9.14 6.49
N THR A 121 10.33 7.97 5.90
CA THR A 121 9.95 7.84 4.48
C THR A 121 8.48 8.17 4.23
N GLY A 122 7.59 7.83 5.16
CA GLY A 122 6.16 8.13 5.06
C GLY A 122 5.76 9.54 5.53
N GLY A 123 6.69 10.30 6.12
CA GLY A 123 6.40 11.61 6.72
C GLY A 123 7.48 12.66 6.52
N TYR A 124 8.60 12.57 7.24
CA TYR A 124 9.60 13.64 7.29
C TYR A 124 10.27 13.94 5.95
N LEU A 125 10.60 12.93 5.13
CA LEU A 125 11.16 13.16 3.80
C LEU A 125 10.17 13.91 2.91
N ILE A 126 8.89 13.60 3.01
CA ILE A 126 7.85 14.28 2.24
C ILE A 126 7.75 15.75 2.64
N ALA A 127 7.72 16.03 3.96
CA ALA A 127 7.70 17.41 4.46
C ALA A 127 8.93 18.20 4.00
N ARG A 128 10.14 17.62 4.10
CA ARG A 128 11.39 18.23 3.64
C ARG A 128 11.37 18.54 2.15
N VAL A 129 10.89 17.60 1.32
CA VAL A 129 10.77 17.80 -0.12
C VAL A 129 9.85 18.96 -0.45
N PHE A 130 8.69 19.03 0.17
CA PHE A 130 7.75 20.13 -0.05
C PHE A 130 8.24 21.47 0.50
N GLU A 131 8.93 21.49 1.64
CA GLU A 131 9.56 22.69 2.18
C GLU A 131 10.63 23.24 1.23
N GLU A 132 11.54 22.38 0.76
CA GLU A 132 12.57 22.77 -0.22
C GLU A 132 11.97 23.20 -1.56
N ALA A 133 10.86 22.59 -1.99
CA ALA A 133 10.13 22.97 -3.19
C ALA A 133 9.44 24.34 -3.06
N GLY A 134 9.36 24.91 -1.85
CA GLY A 134 8.77 26.22 -1.57
C GLY A 134 7.28 26.17 -1.24
N LEU A 135 6.78 25.06 -0.68
CA LEU A 135 5.42 25.01 -0.12
C LEU A 135 5.33 26.02 1.06
N PRO A 136 4.30 26.87 1.11
CA PRO A 136 4.13 27.78 2.23
C PRO A 136 4.05 27.04 3.57
N LYS A 137 4.54 27.68 4.63
CA LYS A 137 4.44 27.16 6.00
C LYS A 137 3.00 26.76 6.32
N ASP A 138 2.86 25.76 7.16
CA ASP A 138 1.59 25.27 7.71
C ASP A 138 0.63 24.63 6.70
N CYS A 139 1.03 24.49 5.42
CA CYS A 139 0.23 23.77 4.44
C CYS A 139 0.34 22.24 4.57
N LEU A 140 1.48 21.73 5.03
CA LEU A 140 1.73 20.32 5.31
C LEU A 140 2.38 20.19 6.69
N GLN A 141 1.72 19.47 7.59
CA GLN A 141 2.22 19.13 8.91
C GLN A 141 2.36 17.63 9.07
N VAL A 142 3.49 17.16 9.62
CA VAL A 142 3.69 15.73 9.91
C VAL A 142 3.48 15.50 11.39
N LEU A 143 2.60 14.57 11.72
CA LEU A 143 2.22 14.22 13.08
C LEU A 143 2.54 12.74 13.34
N PRO A 144 3.77 12.41 13.80
CA PRO A 144 4.12 11.02 14.13
C PRO A 144 3.34 10.54 15.34
N GLY A 145 2.97 9.26 15.34
CA GLY A 145 2.29 8.66 16.48
C GLY A 145 1.59 7.35 16.13
N GLY A 146 1.02 6.72 17.13
CA GLY A 146 0.32 5.46 17.06
C GLY A 146 -1.14 5.55 16.59
N ALA A 147 -1.92 4.57 16.96
CA ALA A 147 -3.35 4.52 16.65
C ALA A 147 -4.13 5.62 17.39
N ASP A 148 -3.69 6.00 18.56
CA ASP A 148 -4.24 7.10 19.40
C ASP A 148 -4.24 8.44 18.66
N VAL A 149 -3.13 8.78 18.00
CA VAL A 149 -3.03 9.98 17.16
C VAL A 149 -3.99 9.89 15.97
N GLY A 150 -4.09 8.73 15.31
CA GLY A 150 -5.04 8.53 14.22
C GLY A 150 -6.50 8.70 14.68
N GLN A 151 -6.83 8.20 15.87
CA GLN A 151 -8.17 8.37 16.47
C GLN A 151 -8.44 9.84 16.80
N ALA A 152 -7.46 10.54 17.37
CA ALA A 152 -7.58 11.98 17.64
C ALA A 152 -7.83 12.76 16.35
N MET A 153 -7.13 12.47 15.26
CA MET A 153 -7.36 13.09 13.95
C MET A 153 -8.79 12.85 13.43
N CYS A 154 -9.30 11.62 13.59
CA CYS A 154 -10.68 11.31 13.19
C CYS A 154 -11.72 12.08 14.01
N ALA A 155 -11.45 12.38 15.26
CA ALA A 155 -12.36 13.08 16.16
C ALA A 155 -12.24 14.62 16.07
N ASP A 156 -11.11 15.18 15.63
CA ASP A 156 -10.83 16.62 15.64
C ASP A 156 -11.77 17.38 14.69
N PRO A 157 -12.57 18.35 15.19
CA PRO A 157 -13.55 19.08 14.37
C PRO A 157 -12.93 19.95 13.27
N ASN A 158 -11.65 20.30 13.37
CA ASN A 158 -10.96 21.11 12.37
C ASN A 158 -10.52 20.29 11.14
N ILE A 159 -10.45 18.98 11.25
CA ILE A 159 -10.16 18.09 10.11
C ILE A 159 -11.47 17.78 9.38
N ALA A 160 -11.60 18.22 8.14
CA ALA A 160 -12.80 18.09 7.34
C ALA A 160 -12.92 16.76 6.60
N MET A 161 -11.79 16.13 6.31
CA MET A 161 -11.71 14.88 5.55
C MET A 161 -10.59 13.99 6.09
N ILE A 162 -10.80 12.67 6.11
CA ILE A 162 -9.76 11.67 6.38
C ILE A 162 -9.50 10.84 5.12
N SER A 163 -8.23 10.75 4.73
CA SER A 163 -7.73 9.78 3.76
C SER A 163 -6.92 8.73 4.51
N PHE A 164 -7.44 7.51 4.54
CA PHE A 164 -6.85 6.39 5.27
C PHE A 164 -6.44 5.29 4.32
N THR A 165 -5.22 4.77 4.50
CA THR A 165 -4.78 3.52 3.86
C THR A 165 -4.26 2.58 4.96
N GLY A 166 -4.80 1.35 5.01
CA GLY A 166 -4.39 0.37 6.02
C GLY A 166 -5.30 -0.86 6.07
N SER A 167 -5.32 -1.56 7.21
CA SER A 167 -6.12 -2.77 7.37
C SER A 167 -7.63 -2.49 7.37
N THR A 168 -8.42 -3.44 6.90
CA THR A 168 -9.89 -3.37 6.91
C THR A 168 -10.46 -3.12 8.32
N ALA A 169 -9.87 -3.74 9.34
CA ALA A 169 -10.30 -3.55 10.73
C ALA A 169 -10.10 -2.10 11.20
N ALA A 170 -8.93 -1.52 10.93
CA ALA A 170 -8.66 -0.12 11.26
C ALA A 170 -9.53 0.83 10.40
N GLY A 171 -9.75 0.52 9.12
CA GLY A 171 -10.62 1.30 8.24
C GLY A 171 -12.08 1.36 8.70
N ARG A 172 -12.61 0.26 9.25
CA ARG A 172 -13.95 0.25 9.88
C ARG A 172 -14.03 1.24 11.05
N SER A 173 -13.01 1.23 11.93
CA SER A 173 -12.93 2.16 13.06
C SER A 173 -12.82 3.63 12.60
N VAL A 174 -11.98 3.90 11.58
CA VAL A 174 -11.84 5.23 10.99
C VAL A 174 -13.16 5.70 10.37
N GLY A 175 -13.82 4.83 9.57
CA GLY A 175 -15.10 5.13 8.95
C GLY A 175 -16.21 5.42 9.97
N GLU A 176 -16.26 4.63 11.05
CA GLU A 176 -17.22 4.85 12.14
C GLU A 176 -16.98 6.20 12.81
N GLN A 177 -15.74 6.51 13.20
CA GLN A 177 -15.43 7.77 13.87
C GLN A 177 -15.66 8.98 12.97
N ALA A 178 -15.25 8.93 11.70
CA ALA A 178 -15.49 9.97 10.72
C ALA A 178 -16.98 10.19 10.48
N GLY A 179 -17.78 9.12 10.42
CA GLY A 179 -19.23 9.18 10.28
C GLY A 179 -19.93 9.89 11.43
N ARG A 180 -19.45 9.74 12.67
CA ARG A 180 -20.01 10.42 13.87
C ARG A 180 -19.93 11.96 13.76
N THR A 181 -18.98 12.48 13.02
CA THR A 181 -18.76 13.92 12.83
C THR A 181 -19.04 14.36 11.38
N LEU A 182 -19.65 13.48 10.56
CA LEU A 182 -20.01 13.73 9.15
C LEU A 182 -18.82 14.16 8.28
N LYS A 183 -17.61 13.72 8.62
CA LYS A 183 -16.41 13.98 7.80
C LYS A 183 -16.49 13.19 6.49
N LYS A 184 -15.92 13.74 5.44
CA LYS A 184 -15.59 12.96 4.25
C LYS A 184 -14.50 11.94 4.62
N VAL A 185 -14.60 10.73 4.04
CA VAL A 185 -13.60 9.69 4.26
C VAL A 185 -13.32 8.95 2.96
N THR A 186 -12.04 8.70 2.71
CA THR A 186 -11.56 7.78 1.67
C THR A 186 -10.83 6.65 2.38
N LEU A 187 -11.22 5.41 2.10
CA LEU A 187 -10.67 4.21 2.70
C LEU A 187 -10.06 3.32 1.62
N GLU A 188 -8.74 3.19 1.68
CA GLU A 188 -7.96 2.25 0.89
C GLU A 188 -7.54 1.09 1.80
N LEU A 189 -8.10 -0.09 1.57
CA LEU A 189 -8.06 -1.19 2.53
C LEU A 189 -7.39 -2.43 1.93
N GLY A 190 -7.22 -3.46 2.76
CA GLY A 190 -6.73 -4.76 2.33
C GLY A 190 -7.75 -5.55 1.54
N GLY A 191 -7.32 -6.71 1.09
CA GLY A 191 -8.15 -7.64 0.34
C GLY A 191 -7.59 -9.06 0.36
N LYS A 192 -8.30 -9.96 -0.29
CA LYS A 192 -7.84 -11.33 -0.52
C LYS A 192 -7.92 -11.63 -2.01
N ASN A 193 -6.88 -11.22 -2.74
CA ASN A 193 -6.86 -11.31 -4.20
C ASN A 193 -6.66 -12.76 -4.67
N ARG A 194 -7.17 -13.05 -5.84
CA ARG A 194 -7.10 -14.37 -6.45
C ARG A 194 -6.38 -14.32 -7.78
N LEU A 195 -5.53 -15.31 -8.02
CA LEU A 195 -4.96 -15.63 -9.31
C LEU A 195 -5.63 -16.91 -9.80
N ILE A 196 -6.23 -16.89 -10.99
CA ILE A 196 -6.87 -18.05 -11.60
C ILE A 196 -5.97 -18.56 -12.72
N ILE A 197 -5.67 -19.86 -12.70
CA ILE A 197 -4.80 -20.54 -13.67
C ILE A 197 -5.61 -21.67 -14.29
N LEU A 198 -6.01 -21.48 -15.55
CA LEU A 198 -6.78 -22.44 -16.35
C LEU A 198 -5.88 -23.55 -16.90
N ASP A 199 -6.45 -24.64 -17.40
CA ASP A 199 -5.74 -25.84 -17.83
C ASP A 199 -4.88 -25.67 -19.09
N ASP A 200 -5.14 -24.64 -19.88
CA ASP A 200 -4.38 -24.24 -21.07
C ASP A 200 -3.24 -23.24 -20.79
N ALA A 201 -3.04 -22.83 -19.53
CA ALA A 201 -2.01 -21.88 -19.17
C ALA A 201 -0.59 -22.44 -19.37
N ASP A 202 0.36 -21.55 -19.75
CA ASP A 202 1.78 -21.84 -19.64
C ASP A 202 2.16 -22.02 -18.16
N VAL A 203 2.49 -23.25 -17.79
CA VAL A 203 2.71 -23.63 -16.39
C VAL A 203 3.92 -22.95 -15.77
N ASP A 204 5.01 -22.74 -16.52
CA ASP A 204 6.23 -22.08 -16.04
C ASP A 204 5.99 -20.58 -15.82
N LEU A 205 5.29 -19.93 -16.74
CA LEU A 205 4.88 -18.54 -16.61
C LEU A 205 3.90 -18.37 -15.44
N ALA A 206 2.89 -19.23 -15.36
CA ALA A 206 1.89 -19.21 -14.28
C ALA A 206 2.52 -19.35 -12.89
N ALA A 207 3.44 -20.32 -12.71
CA ALA A 207 4.19 -20.48 -11.46
C ALA A 207 5.08 -19.27 -11.13
N SER A 208 5.65 -18.61 -12.15
CA SER A 208 6.46 -17.40 -11.99
C SER A 208 5.61 -16.20 -11.58
N CYS A 209 4.45 -16.00 -12.22
CA CYS A 209 3.48 -14.98 -11.85
C CYS A 209 2.93 -15.19 -10.42
N ALA A 210 2.63 -16.44 -10.07
CA ALA A 210 2.18 -16.81 -8.73
C ALA A 210 3.24 -16.49 -7.66
N ALA A 211 4.51 -16.86 -7.91
CA ALA A 211 5.61 -16.56 -7.01
C ALA A 211 5.83 -15.04 -6.85
N TRP A 212 5.87 -14.31 -7.97
CA TRP A 212 6.00 -12.85 -7.94
C TRP A 212 4.84 -12.20 -7.17
N GLY A 213 3.60 -12.57 -7.48
CA GLY A 213 2.42 -12.01 -6.84
C GLY A 213 2.31 -12.33 -5.35
N ALA A 214 2.79 -13.50 -4.91
CA ALA A 214 2.73 -13.89 -3.49
C ALA A 214 3.91 -13.39 -2.65
N TYR A 215 5.11 -13.20 -3.25
CA TYR A 215 6.32 -12.97 -2.48
C TYR A 215 6.94 -11.58 -2.65
N LEU A 216 6.53 -10.79 -3.66
CA LEU A 216 7.02 -9.43 -3.81
C LEU A 216 6.83 -8.64 -2.52
N HIS A 217 7.89 -7.94 -2.08
CA HIS A 217 7.93 -7.18 -0.82
C HIS A 217 7.42 -8.01 0.37
N GLN A 218 7.89 -9.26 0.49
CA GLN A 218 7.54 -10.20 1.56
C GLN A 218 6.03 -10.47 1.67
N GLY A 219 5.26 -10.30 0.58
CA GLY A 219 3.81 -10.41 0.58
C GLY A 219 3.08 -9.31 1.37
N GLN A 220 3.77 -8.23 1.74
CA GLN A 220 3.19 -7.11 2.50
C GLN A 220 2.59 -6.04 1.57
N ILE A 221 1.77 -6.46 0.62
CA ILE A 221 1.13 -5.61 -0.38
C ILE A 221 -0.36 -5.89 -0.43
N CYS A 222 -1.20 -4.85 -0.50
CA CYS A 222 -2.65 -4.99 -0.68
C CYS A 222 -3.04 -5.71 -1.99
N MET A 223 -2.14 -5.71 -2.98
CA MET A 223 -2.29 -6.42 -4.26
C MET A 223 -1.67 -7.82 -4.26
N THR A 224 -1.19 -8.33 -3.12
CA THR A 224 -0.60 -9.66 -3.02
C THR A 224 -1.58 -10.74 -3.50
N THR A 225 -1.10 -11.67 -4.32
CA THR A 225 -1.84 -12.88 -4.68
C THR A 225 -2.00 -13.77 -3.44
N GLY A 226 -3.14 -13.67 -2.79
CA GLY A 226 -3.41 -14.36 -1.53
C GLY A 226 -3.93 -15.78 -1.70
N VAL A 227 -4.61 -16.06 -2.82
CA VAL A 227 -5.11 -17.40 -3.20
C VAL A 227 -4.80 -17.64 -4.67
N ILE A 228 -4.30 -18.82 -4.97
CA ILE A 228 -4.00 -19.28 -6.33
C ILE A 228 -4.96 -20.43 -6.63
N LEU A 229 -5.94 -20.17 -7.48
CA LEU A 229 -6.88 -21.17 -7.99
C LEU A 229 -6.26 -21.82 -9.21
N VAL A 230 -6.02 -23.11 -9.17
CA VAL A 230 -5.37 -23.85 -10.26
C VAL A 230 -6.25 -24.99 -10.71
N HIS A 231 -6.44 -25.10 -12.02
CA HIS A 231 -7.20 -26.21 -12.60
C HIS A 231 -6.49 -27.55 -12.29
N GLU A 232 -7.26 -28.58 -11.86
CA GLU A 232 -6.73 -29.85 -11.34
C GLU A 232 -5.75 -30.57 -12.30
N ARG A 233 -5.94 -30.43 -13.62
CA ARG A 233 -5.08 -31.06 -14.64
C ARG A 233 -3.63 -30.61 -14.59
N ILE A 234 -3.37 -29.38 -14.14
CA ILE A 234 -2.02 -28.81 -14.09
C ILE A 234 -1.57 -28.44 -12.66
N ALA A 235 -2.45 -28.61 -11.67
CA ALA A 235 -2.24 -28.17 -10.29
C ALA A 235 -0.97 -28.76 -9.65
N ALA A 236 -0.73 -30.04 -9.83
CA ALA A 236 0.47 -30.70 -9.30
C ALA A 236 1.76 -30.05 -9.85
N LYS A 237 1.84 -29.84 -11.17
CA LYS A 237 3.02 -29.26 -11.83
C LYS A 237 3.23 -27.79 -11.45
N VAL A 238 2.16 -26.98 -11.40
CA VAL A 238 2.24 -25.58 -10.95
C VAL A 238 2.71 -25.51 -9.49
N THR A 239 2.16 -26.35 -8.62
CA THR A 239 2.51 -26.40 -7.20
C THR A 239 3.97 -26.80 -6.98
N ASP A 240 4.47 -27.82 -7.67
CA ASP A 240 5.86 -28.27 -7.57
C ASP A 240 6.83 -27.17 -8.00
N LEU A 241 6.54 -26.50 -9.12
CA LEU A 241 7.34 -25.36 -9.59
C LEU A 241 7.31 -24.18 -8.59
N LEU A 242 6.13 -23.86 -8.06
CA LEU A 242 5.97 -22.78 -7.08
C LEU A 242 6.72 -23.10 -5.78
N ALA A 243 6.60 -24.34 -5.27
CA ALA A 243 7.32 -24.80 -4.09
C ALA A 243 8.84 -24.78 -4.31
N GLY A 244 9.30 -25.21 -5.48
CA GLY A 244 10.71 -25.11 -5.89
C GLY A 244 11.21 -23.67 -5.90
N LYS A 245 10.45 -22.74 -6.50
CA LYS A 245 10.79 -21.30 -6.48
C LYS A 245 10.83 -20.78 -5.04
N ALA A 246 9.84 -21.07 -4.21
CA ALA A 246 9.77 -20.65 -2.81
C ALA A 246 10.98 -21.11 -2.00
N ALA A 247 11.41 -22.35 -2.19
CA ALA A 247 12.56 -22.92 -1.48
C ALA A 247 13.91 -22.26 -1.82
N HIS A 248 14.04 -21.71 -3.05
CA HIS A 248 15.29 -21.15 -3.55
C HIS A 248 15.38 -19.62 -3.47
N LEU A 249 14.27 -18.90 -3.17
CA LEU A 249 14.31 -17.45 -3.01
C LEU A 249 15.16 -17.07 -1.79
N PRO A 250 16.24 -16.28 -1.97
CA PRO A 250 17.08 -15.86 -0.85
C PRO A 250 16.35 -14.86 0.04
N VAL A 251 16.40 -15.12 1.35
CA VAL A 251 15.78 -14.28 2.39
C VAL A 251 16.88 -13.78 3.33
N GLY A 252 16.96 -12.49 3.57
CA GLY A 252 17.98 -11.87 4.42
C GLY A 252 17.83 -10.34 4.47
N ASP A 253 18.84 -9.66 4.99
CA ASP A 253 18.86 -8.21 5.10
C ASP A 253 19.22 -7.56 3.76
N PRO A 254 18.27 -6.86 3.10
CA PRO A 254 18.51 -6.23 1.80
C PRO A 254 19.44 -5.00 1.88
N ALA A 255 19.74 -4.50 3.07
CA ALA A 255 20.70 -3.41 3.24
C ALA A 255 22.16 -3.90 3.12
N THR A 256 22.42 -5.19 3.34
CA THR A 256 23.75 -5.79 3.38
C THR A 256 23.94 -6.95 2.42
N GLN A 257 22.85 -7.51 1.90
CA GLN A 257 22.86 -8.73 1.09
C GLN A 257 22.00 -8.57 -0.17
N GLN A 258 22.36 -9.30 -1.21
CA GLN A 258 21.53 -9.43 -2.40
C GLN A 258 20.50 -10.54 -2.17
N VAL A 259 19.28 -10.15 -1.83
CA VAL A 259 18.18 -11.04 -1.48
C VAL A 259 16.92 -10.74 -2.31
N ALA A 260 15.98 -11.68 -2.32
CA ALA A 260 14.65 -11.49 -2.92
C ALA A 260 13.63 -10.96 -1.90
N LEU A 261 13.76 -11.39 -0.65
CA LEU A 261 12.86 -10.98 0.44
C LEU A 261 13.68 -10.50 1.64
N GLY A 262 13.26 -9.37 2.19
CA GLY A 262 13.73 -8.85 3.47
C GLY A 262 12.89 -9.35 4.65
N PRO A 263 12.98 -8.68 5.82
CA PRO A 263 12.20 -9.02 7.01
C PRO A 263 10.75 -8.55 6.89
N LEU A 264 9.84 -9.20 7.61
CA LEU A 264 8.53 -8.63 7.93
C LEU A 264 8.71 -7.39 8.82
N ILE A 265 7.78 -6.45 8.73
CA ILE A 265 7.90 -5.13 9.36
C ILE A 265 8.06 -5.18 10.89
N SER A 266 7.53 -6.21 11.54
CA SER A 266 7.58 -6.34 12.99
C SER A 266 7.38 -7.78 13.45
N GLU A 267 7.77 -8.07 14.69
CA GLU A 267 7.50 -9.35 15.35
C GLU A 267 6.00 -9.65 15.41
N ARG A 268 5.18 -8.66 15.73
CA ARG A 268 3.72 -8.81 15.75
C ARG A 268 3.17 -9.27 14.39
N GLN A 269 3.69 -8.72 13.29
CA GLN A 269 3.27 -9.13 11.95
C GLN A 269 3.74 -10.56 11.64
N ARG A 270 4.98 -10.91 12.03
CA ARG A 270 5.52 -12.26 11.90
C ARG A 270 4.66 -13.29 12.64
N GLU A 271 4.33 -13.03 13.90
CA GLU A 271 3.47 -13.91 14.71
C GLU A 271 2.08 -14.08 14.09
N ARG A 272 1.50 -12.99 13.57
CA ARG A 272 0.22 -13.07 12.88
C ARG A 272 0.31 -13.97 11.63
N VAL A 273 1.31 -13.79 10.79
CA VAL A 273 1.54 -14.61 9.59
C VAL A 273 1.72 -16.07 9.98
N HIS A 274 2.59 -16.33 10.97
CA HIS A 274 2.87 -17.69 11.44
C HIS A 274 1.63 -18.34 12.04
N GLY A 275 0.87 -17.62 12.84
CA GLY A 275 -0.40 -18.11 13.40
C GLY A 275 -1.41 -18.52 12.32
N ILE A 276 -1.56 -17.71 11.25
CA ILE A 276 -2.43 -18.06 10.12
C ILE A 276 -1.94 -19.34 9.43
N VAL A 277 -0.65 -19.48 9.18
CA VAL A 277 -0.06 -20.67 8.56
C VAL A 277 -0.30 -21.91 9.43
N GLN A 278 0.03 -21.85 10.72
CA GLN A 278 -0.13 -22.99 11.63
C GLN A 278 -1.59 -23.39 11.83
N ASP A 279 -2.49 -22.42 11.95
CA ASP A 279 -3.92 -22.73 12.10
C ASP A 279 -4.49 -23.34 10.82
N SER A 280 -4.07 -22.86 9.64
CA SER A 280 -4.48 -23.45 8.36
C SER A 280 -3.98 -24.89 8.18
N ILE A 281 -2.76 -25.19 8.65
CA ILE A 281 -2.25 -26.57 8.68
C ILE A 281 -3.09 -27.46 9.60
N LYS A 282 -3.45 -26.99 10.80
CA LYS A 282 -4.35 -27.71 11.71
C LYS A 282 -5.74 -27.92 11.11
N GLN A 283 -6.19 -27.02 10.25
CA GLN A 283 -7.48 -27.11 9.54
C GLN A 283 -7.43 -28.05 8.32
N GLY A 284 -6.25 -28.59 7.97
CA GLY A 284 -6.09 -29.57 6.89
C GLY A 284 -5.26 -29.09 5.69
N ALA A 285 -4.77 -27.86 5.67
CA ALA A 285 -3.84 -27.43 4.66
C ALA A 285 -2.51 -28.19 4.77
N ARG A 286 -1.90 -28.51 3.62
CA ARG A 286 -0.60 -29.17 3.58
C ARG A 286 0.52 -28.16 3.28
N LEU A 287 1.57 -28.19 4.08
CA LEU A 287 2.77 -27.39 3.84
C LEU A 287 3.63 -28.04 2.74
N ALA A 288 3.79 -27.33 1.61
CA ALA A 288 4.63 -27.78 0.50
C ALA A 288 6.03 -27.13 0.53
N ALA A 289 6.16 -25.92 1.07
CA ALA A 289 7.44 -25.23 1.27
C ALA A 289 7.35 -24.18 2.38
N GLY A 290 8.48 -23.84 3.00
CA GLY A 290 8.59 -22.73 3.97
C GLY A 290 7.99 -23.02 5.34
N GLY A 291 7.14 -22.11 5.83
CA GLY A 291 6.45 -22.25 7.12
C GLY A 291 7.33 -21.96 8.35
N THR A 292 8.55 -21.46 8.17
CA THR A 292 9.54 -21.19 9.22
C THR A 292 10.10 -19.77 9.10
N PHE A 293 10.74 -19.30 10.17
CA PHE A 293 11.37 -17.98 10.21
C PHE A 293 12.57 -17.94 11.14
N GLU A 294 13.42 -16.92 10.93
CA GLU A 294 14.51 -16.55 11.83
C GLU A 294 14.42 -15.04 12.08
N GLY A 295 14.29 -14.59 13.33
CA GLY A 295 13.96 -13.21 13.62
C GLY A 295 12.66 -12.80 12.88
N ASN A 296 12.69 -11.73 12.12
CA ASN A 296 11.57 -11.30 11.29
C ASN A 296 11.63 -11.82 9.84
N PHE A 297 12.64 -12.63 9.50
CA PHE A 297 12.83 -13.19 8.17
C PHE A 297 11.97 -14.44 7.98
N TYR A 298 10.82 -14.27 7.38
CA TYR A 298 9.87 -15.37 7.13
C TYR A 298 10.15 -16.01 5.78
N LYS A 299 10.29 -17.34 5.75
CA LYS A 299 10.55 -18.09 4.51
C LYS A 299 9.34 -18.07 3.60
N PRO A 300 9.51 -17.89 2.26
CA PRO A 300 8.44 -18.05 1.30
C PRO A 300 7.73 -19.39 1.51
N THR A 301 6.41 -19.33 1.66
CA THR A 301 5.60 -20.47 2.11
C THR A 301 4.57 -20.82 1.07
N VAL A 302 4.40 -22.12 0.81
CA VAL A 302 3.36 -22.67 -0.05
C VAL A 302 2.48 -23.61 0.77
N LEU A 303 1.19 -23.29 0.81
CA LEU A 303 0.14 -24.14 1.38
C LEU A 303 -0.70 -24.71 0.25
N THR A 304 -0.96 -26.01 0.28
CA THR A 304 -1.81 -26.74 -0.67
C THR A 304 -2.99 -27.39 0.06
N GLN A 305 -3.93 -27.98 -0.67
CA GLN A 305 -5.18 -28.51 -0.09
C GLN A 305 -5.93 -27.45 0.72
N VAL A 306 -5.81 -26.22 0.27
CA VAL A 306 -6.49 -25.08 0.91
C VAL A 306 -7.96 -25.06 0.46
N ALA A 307 -8.85 -24.79 1.40
CA ALA A 307 -10.30 -24.72 1.18
C ALA A 307 -10.92 -23.51 1.85
N PRO A 308 -12.11 -23.08 1.43
CA PRO A 308 -12.91 -22.08 2.14
C PRO A 308 -13.10 -22.44 3.62
N GLY A 309 -13.07 -21.44 4.49
CA GLY A 309 -13.11 -21.62 5.94
C GLY A 309 -11.74 -21.75 6.60
N MET A 310 -10.67 -22.00 5.86
CA MET A 310 -9.30 -21.95 6.38
C MET A 310 -8.82 -20.51 6.46
N ARG A 311 -8.08 -20.17 7.52
CA ARG A 311 -7.59 -18.79 7.72
C ARG A 311 -6.76 -18.27 6.55
N CYS A 312 -5.91 -19.11 5.94
CA CYS A 312 -5.09 -18.72 4.78
C CYS A 312 -5.93 -18.52 3.50
N PHE A 313 -7.18 -19.01 3.43
CA PHE A 313 -8.12 -18.75 2.34
C PHE A 313 -8.91 -17.46 2.58
N ASP A 314 -9.46 -17.28 3.78
CA ASP A 314 -10.43 -16.22 4.08
C ASP A 314 -9.77 -14.91 4.52
N GLU A 315 -8.64 -14.97 5.25
CA GLU A 315 -7.97 -13.78 5.78
C GLU A 315 -6.85 -13.27 4.86
N GLU A 316 -6.69 -11.94 4.82
CA GLU A 316 -5.50 -11.31 4.26
C GLU A 316 -4.29 -11.67 5.14
N VAL A 317 -3.33 -12.43 4.60
CA VAL A 317 -2.15 -12.87 5.37
C VAL A 317 -1.16 -11.72 5.58
N PHE A 318 -0.92 -10.91 4.55
CA PHE A 318 0.05 -9.83 4.54
C PHE A 318 1.47 -10.30 4.89
N GLY A 319 1.86 -11.41 4.28
CA GLY A 319 3.13 -12.11 4.46
C GLY A 319 3.41 -13.03 3.26
N PRO A 320 4.63 -13.62 3.15
CA PRO A 320 5.04 -14.37 1.97
C PRO A 320 4.44 -15.79 1.95
N VAL A 321 3.12 -15.87 1.79
CA VAL A 321 2.36 -17.13 1.83
C VAL A 321 1.47 -17.25 0.59
N ALA A 322 1.73 -18.26 -0.22
CA ALA A 322 0.92 -18.66 -1.35
C ALA A 322 -0.03 -19.79 -0.93
N SER A 323 -1.34 -19.58 -1.08
CA SER A 323 -2.38 -20.57 -0.74
C SER A 323 -2.95 -21.14 -2.05
N VAL A 324 -2.68 -22.42 -2.33
CA VAL A 324 -3.08 -23.09 -3.57
C VAL A 324 -4.36 -23.89 -3.34
N VAL A 325 -5.33 -23.64 -4.20
CA VAL A 325 -6.63 -24.32 -4.26
C VAL A 325 -6.81 -24.96 -5.64
N GLU A 326 -7.21 -26.22 -5.66
CA GLU A 326 -7.52 -26.92 -6.91
C GLU A 326 -9.00 -26.78 -7.24
N PHE A 327 -9.33 -26.61 -8.53
CA PHE A 327 -10.70 -26.59 -9.03
C PHE A 327 -10.82 -27.46 -10.29
N LYS A 328 -12.06 -27.93 -10.62
CA LYS A 328 -12.32 -28.84 -11.72
C LYS A 328 -12.97 -28.20 -12.92
N ASP A 329 -13.87 -27.30 -12.69
CA ASP A 329 -14.64 -26.58 -13.70
C ASP A 329 -14.77 -25.11 -13.30
N GLU A 330 -15.21 -24.29 -14.21
CA GLU A 330 -15.27 -22.83 -14.05
C GLU A 330 -16.60 -22.35 -13.46
N ASP A 331 -17.55 -23.29 -13.20
CA ASP A 331 -18.82 -23.04 -12.54
C ASP A 331 -18.69 -23.14 -11.01
#